data_baddee7ecf23758756cc5149f3c850b9
#
_entry.id   baddee7ecf23758756cc5149f3c850b9
#
_cell.length_a   1.000
_cell.length_b   1.000
_cell.length_c   1.000
_cell.angle_alpha   90.00
_cell.angle_beta   90.00
_cell.angle_gamma   90.00
#
_symmetry.space_group_name_H-M   'P 1'
#
loop_
_entity.id
_entity.type
_entity.pdbx_description
1 polymer ?
#
loop_
_entity_poly.entity_id
_entity_poly.type
_entity_poly.pdbx_seq_one_letter_code
_entity_poly.pdbx_strand_id
1 'polypeptide(L)'
;GLAQLFDTLKKGYQIKVLSGDNEGERSTLEALLPKGTELVFNQKPEQKLEFIKNLQQEGKNVMMVGDGLNDAGALAQSNVGISISENVNVFSPACDAILDASEFEKLNYFMKLSKKAITTIKMSFTLSLL
;
A
#
# COMPACT_ATOMS: atom_id res chain seq x y z
N GLY A 1 12.06 -4.56 -11.81
CA GLY A 1 11.14 -5.52 -11.24
C GLY A 1 10.66 -5.20 -9.84
N LEU A 2 10.01 -6.16 -9.23
CA LEU A 2 9.46 -6.01 -7.87
C LEU A 2 10.52 -5.74 -6.80
N ALA A 3 11.65 -6.42 -6.87
CA ALA A 3 12.75 -6.20 -5.92
C ALA A 3 13.26 -4.75 -5.97
N GLN A 4 13.38 -4.17 -7.14
CA GLN A 4 13.78 -2.77 -7.32
C GLN A 4 12.72 -1.80 -6.77
N LEU A 5 11.45 -2.11 -6.94
CA LEU A 5 10.35 -1.33 -6.37
C LEU A 5 10.48 -1.25 -4.84
N PHE A 6 10.63 -2.39 -4.18
CA PHE A 6 10.73 -2.45 -2.73
C PHE A 6 12.00 -1.80 -2.20
N ASP A 7 13.12 -1.96 -2.88
CA ASP A 7 14.37 -1.28 -2.53
C ASP A 7 14.24 0.25 -2.63
N THR A 8 13.51 0.73 -3.61
CA THR A 8 13.22 2.16 -3.78
C THR A 8 12.28 2.66 -2.69
N LEU A 9 11.21 1.94 -2.41
CA LEU A 9 10.22 2.31 -1.38
C LEU A 9 10.84 2.34 0.02
N LYS A 10 11.72 1.41 0.34
CA LYS A 10 12.42 1.35 1.63
C LYS A 10 13.17 2.64 1.97
N LYS A 11 13.62 3.38 0.98
CA LYS A 11 14.37 4.64 1.20
C LYS A 11 13.51 5.73 1.86
N GLY A 12 12.20 5.68 1.67
CA GLY A 12 11.28 6.69 2.20
C GLY A 12 10.17 6.14 3.10
N TYR A 13 10.01 4.82 3.15
CA TYR A 13 8.89 4.18 3.85
C TYR A 13 9.33 2.93 4.60
N GLN A 14 8.65 2.65 5.70
CA GLN A 14 8.77 1.37 6.39
C GLN A 14 7.82 0.37 5.73
N ILE A 15 8.36 -0.77 5.29
CA ILE A 15 7.59 -1.81 4.59
C ILE A 15 7.28 -2.95 5.55
N LYS A 16 6.02 -3.39 5.54
CA LYS A 16 5.53 -4.55 6.29
C LYS A 16 4.68 -5.41 5.37
N VAL A 17 4.73 -6.71 5.54
CA VAL A 17 3.91 -7.65 4.75
C VAL A 17 3.01 -8.44 5.70
N LEU A 18 1.72 -8.39 5.45
CA LEU A 18 0.71 -9.18 6.15
C LEU A 18 0.15 -10.22 5.19
N SER A 19 0.35 -11.49 5.49
CA SER A 19 -0.13 -12.59 4.65
C SER A 19 -1.15 -13.45 5.38
N GLY A 20 -2.19 -13.85 4.67
CA GLY A 20 -3.13 -14.86 5.14
C GLY A 20 -2.60 -16.28 5.03
N ASP A 21 -1.52 -16.48 4.28
CA ASP A 21 -0.90 -17.77 4.07
C ASP A 21 0.00 -18.17 5.25
N ASN A 22 0.45 -19.43 5.23
CA ASN A 22 1.39 -19.93 6.22
C ASN A 22 2.83 -19.50 5.90
N GLU A 23 3.77 -19.84 6.78
CA GLU A 23 5.17 -19.46 6.64
C GLU A 23 5.92 -20.13 5.48
N GLY A 24 5.27 -21.00 4.71
CA GLY A 24 5.88 -21.63 3.54
C GLY A 24 6.39 -20.65 2.47
N GLU A 25 5.78 -19.47 2.40
CA GLU A 25 6.16 -18.42 1.47
C GLU A 25 7.30 -17.51 1.99
N ARG A 26 7.76 -17.72 3.24
CA ARG A 26 8.75 -16.84 3.87
C ARG A 26 10.02 -16.68 3.04
N SER A 27 10.60 -17.78 2.57
CA SER A 27 11.87 -17.73 1.82
C SER A 27 11.72 -16.97 0.48
N THR A 28 10.59 -17.14 -0.19
CA THR A 28 10.28 -16.42 -1.43
C THR A 28 10.14 -14.92 -1.17
N LEU A 29 9.44 -14.54 -0.12
CA LEU A 29 9.25 -13.14 0.24
C LEU A 29 10.55 -12.49 0.73
N GLU A 30 11.34 -13.18 1.52
CA GLU A 30 12.64 -12.69 2.00
C GLU A 30 13.64 -12.46 0.85
N ALA A 31 13.56 -13.26 -0.21
CA ALA A 31 14.39 -13.07 -1.40
C ALA A 31 13.98 -11.83 -2.22
N LEU A 32 12.70 -11.46 -2.16
CA LEU A 32 12.13 -10.34 -2.92
C LEU A 32 12.21 -9.01 -2.17
N LEU A 33 12.08 -9.05 -0.86
CA LEU A 33 11.91 -7.87 -0.01
C LEU A 33 13.24 -7.38 0.56
N PRO A 34 13.36 -6.08 0.88
CA PRO A 34 14.52 -5.57 1.58
C PRO A 34 14.76 -6.30 2.89
N LYS A 35 16.04 -6.51 3.20
CA LYS A 35 16.45 -7.17 4.44
C LYS A 35 15.87 -6.46 5.66
N GLY A 36 15.32 -7.23 6.59
CA GLY A 36 14.72 -6.70 7.81
C GLY A 36 13.25 -6.28 7.65
N THR A 37 12.61 -6.51 6.49
CA THR A 37 11.18 -6.30 6.33
C THR A 37 10.40 -7.21 7.29
N GLU A 38 9.45 -6.64 8.03
CA GLU A 38 8.59 -7.42 8.91
C GLU A 38 7.58 -8.22 8.10
N LEU A 39 7.58 -9.53 8.32
CA LEU A 39 6.65 -10.48 7.68
C LEU A 39 5.77 -11.11 8.76
N VAL A 40 4.46 -10.96 8.62
CA VAL A 40 3.48 -11.51 9.55
C VAL A 40 2.55 -12.43 8.77
N PHE A 41 2.57 -13.72 9.12
CA PHE A 41 1.81 -14.77 8.44
C PHE A 41 0.56 -15.17 9.20
N ASN A 42 -0.29 -16.00 8.58
CA ASN A 42 -1.51 -16.53 9.15
C ASN A 42 -2.48 -15.43 9.62
N GLN A 43 -2.54 -14.32 8.91
CA GLN A 43 -3.35 -13.17 9.27
C GLN A 43 -4.74 -13.28 8.65
N LYS A 44 -5.75 -13.36 9.48
CA LYS A 44 -7.16 -13.22 9.07
C LYS A 44 -7.48 -11.76 8.74
N PRO A 45 -8.56 -11.49 7.99
CA PRO A 45 -8.95 -10.10 7.67
C PRO A 45 -9.07 -9.18 8.90
N GLU A 46 -9.64 -9.68 9.99
CA GLU A 46 -9.78 -8.92 11.23
C GLU A 46 -8.43 -8.59 11.88
N GLN A 47 -7.48 -9.50 11.78
CA GLN A 47 -6.13 -9.29 12.31
C GLN A 47 -5.36 -8.26 11.48
N LYS A 48 -5.54 -8.26 10.17
CA LYS A 48 -4.97 -7.24 9.29
C LYS A 48 -5.52 -5.85 9.62
N LEU A 49 -6.84 -5.75 9.81
CA LEU A 49 -7.49 -4.52 10.25
C LEU A 49 -6.93 -4.01 11.57
N GLU A 50 -6.82 -4.89 12.55
CA GLU A 50 -6.28 -4.54 13.88
C GLU A 50 -4.82 -4.07 13.80
N PHE A 51 -4.03 -4.71 12.95
CA PHE A 51 -2.64 -4.33 12.71
C PHE A 51 -2.54 -2.88 12.17
N ILE A 52 -3.40 -2.51 11.23
CA ILE A 52 -3.47 -1.14 10.71
C ILE A 52 -3.86 -0.15 11.81
N LYS A 53 -4.89 -0.48 12.60
CA LYS A 53 -5.32 0.37 13.74
C LYS A 53 -4.17 0.60 14.72
N ASN A 54 -3.43 -0.44 15.07
CA ASN A 54 -2.32 -0.34 16.02
C ASN A 54 -1.20 0.57 15.49
N LEU A 55 -0.86 0.48 14.20
CA LEU A 55 0.10 1.40 13.59
C LEU A 55 -0.38 2.85 13.66
N GLN A 56 -1.64 3.09 13.39
CA GLN A 56 -2.23 4.43 13.44
C GLN A 56 -2.26 5.00 14.86
N GLN A 57 -2.52 4.17 15.87
CA GLN A 57 -2.44 4.56 17.28
C GLN A 57 -1.02 4.96 17.71
N GLU A 58 -0.01 4.39 17.06
CA GLU A 58 1.39 4.80 17.24
C GLU A 58 1.73 6.11 16.53
N GLY A 59 0.77 6.76 15.87
CA GLY A 59 0.95 8.00 15.14
C GLY A 59 1.45 7.82 13.70
N LYS A 60 1.44 6.61 13.17
CA LYS A 60 1.91 6.33 11.81
C LYS A 60 0.80 6.55 10.79
N ASN A 61 1.18 7.09 9.62
CA ASN A 61 0.33 7.13 8.44
C ASN A 61 0.56 5.87 7.62
N VAL A 62 -0.52 5.16 7.32
CA VAL A 62 -0.45 3.83 6.70
C VAL A 62 -1.06 3.87 5.31
N MET A 63 -0.28 3.41 4.32
CA MET A 63 -0.80 3.02 3.03
C MET A 63 -0.91 1.49 3.01
N MET A 64 -2.12 1.00 2.80
CA MET A 64 -2.40 -0.43 2.64
C MET A 64 -2.57 -0.74 1.16
N VAL A 65 -1.89 -1.77 0.70
CA VAL A 65 -2.05 -2.31 -0.65
C VAL A 65 -2.51 -3.76 -0.51
N GLY A 66 -3.62 -4.11 -1.11
CA GLY A 66 -4.16 -5.45 -0.95
C GLY A 66 -5.32 -5.78 -1.88
N ASP A 67 -5.89 -6.95 -1.69
CA ASP A 67 -7.07 -7.42 -2.40
C ASP A 67 -8.31 -6.72 -1.84
N GLY A 68 -9.05 -6.05 -2.72
CA GLY A 68 -10.22 -5.28 -2.33
C GLY A 68 -11.38 -6.10 -1.75
N LEU A 69 -11.40 -7.42 -1.95
CA LEU A 69 -12.44 -8.30 -1.41
C LEU A 69 -12.08 -8.81 -0.01
N ASN A 70 -10.89 -9.36 0.14
CA ASN A 70 -10.45 -9.97 1.41
C ASN A 70 -9.92 -8.94 2.40
N ASP A 71 -9.36 -7.85 1.92
CA ASP A 71 -8.71 -6.83 2.74
C ASP A 71 -9.55 -5.55 2.89
N ALA A 72 -10.84 -5.60 2.58
CA ALA A 72 -11.71 -4.42 2.54
C ALA A 72 -11.69 -3.61 3.84
N GLY A 73 -11.75 -4.26 4.99
CA GLY A 73 -11.71 -3.58 6.30
C GLY A 73 -10.38 -2.86 6.54
N ALA A 74 -9.27 -3.53 6.29
CA ALA A 74 -7.93 -2.94 6.44
C ALA A 74 -7.68 -1.81 5.45
N LEU A 75 -8.14 -1.96 4.20
CA LEU A 75 -8.04 -0.91 3.17
C LEU A 75 -8.83 0.33 3.57
N ALA A 76 -10.07 0.16 4.03
CA ALA A 76 -10.91 1.28 4.46
C ALA A 76 -10.35 1.99 5.71
N GLN A 77 -9.77 1.24 6.64
CA GLN A 77 -9.18 1.79 7.86
C GLN A 77 -7.88 2.56 7.58
N SER A 78 -7.08 2.14 6.62
CA SER A 78 -5.80 2.76 6.31
C SER A 78 -5.96 4.23 5.90
N ASN A 79 -4.91 5.03 6.03
CA ASN A 79 -4.92 6.42 5.59
C ASN A 79 -5.04 6.52 4.08
N VAL A 80 -4.42 5.57 3.36
CA VAL A 80 -4.60 5.37 1.92
C VAL A 80 -4.73 3.87 1.66
N GLY A 81 -5.83 3.47 1.04
CA GLY A 81 -6.09 2.09 0.63
C GLY A 81 -6.02 1.93 -0.87
N ILE A 82 -5.13 1.06 -1.35
CA ILE A 82 -4.98 0.74 -2.77
C ILE A 82 -5.34 -0.73 -2.97
N SER A 83 -6.39 -0.95 -3.77
CA SER A 83 -6.78 -2.30 -4.18
C SER A 83 -6.00 -2.72 -5.42
N ILE A 84 -5.38 -3.90 -5.36
CA ILE A 84 -4.78 -4.53 -6.53
C ILE A 84 -5.83 -5.41 -7.19
N SER A 85 -6.00 -5.30 -8.50
CA SER A 85 -6.97 -6.08 -9.26
C SER A 85 -6.42 -6.46 -10.63
N GLU A 86 -6.71 -7.67 -11.06
CA GLU A 86 -6.49 -8.09 -12.45
C GLU A 86 -7.55 -7.49 -13.39
N ASN A 87 -8.64 -7.01 -12.84
CA ASN A 87 -9.72 -6.35 -13.59
C ASN A 87 -10.11 -5.04 -12.89
N VAL A 88 -9.54 -3.95 -13.37
CA VAL A 88 -9.78 -2.59 -12.81
C VAL A 88 -11.21 -2.09 -12.99
N ASN A 89 -12.02 -2.77 -13.79
CA ASN A 89 -13.43 -2.44 -13.95
C ASN A 89 -14.31 -2.96 -12.79
N VAL A 90 -13.73 -3.79 -11.92
CA VAL A 90 -14.43 -4.25 -10.71
C VAL A 90 -14.28 -3.17 -9.63
N PHE A 91 -15.38 -2.52 -9.35
CA PHE A 91 -15.42 -1.48 -8.32
C PHE A 91 -15.24 -2.07 -6.91
N SER A 92 -14.32 -1.51 -6.14
CA SER A 92 -14.17 -1.79 -4.71
C SER A 92 -14.46 -0.51 -3.92
N PRO A 93 -15.57 -0.46 -3.17
CA PRO A 93 -15.95 0.75 -2.44
C PRO A 93 -15.06 1.02 -1.22
N ALA A 94 -14.21 0.07 -0.84
CA ALA A 94 -13.40 0.15 0.38
C ALA A 94 -12.00 0.72 0.16
N CYS A 95 -11.67 1.20 -1.05
CA CYS A 95 -10.35 1.71 -1.36
C CYS A 95 -10.38 3.11 -1.96
N ASP A 96 -9.25 3.82 -1.88
CA ASP A 96 -9.05 5.15 -2.44
C ASP A 96 -8.59 5.09 -3.89
N ALA A 97 -7.94 3.99 -4.29
CA ALA A 97 -7.47 3.77 -5.65
C ALA A 97 -7.45 2.29 -5.99
N ILE A 98 -7.56 2.00 -7.29
CA ILE A 98 -7.42 0.65 -7.83
C ILE A 98 -6.21 0.65 -8.75
N LEU A 99 -5.31 -0.30 -8.54
CA LEU A 99 -4.11 -0.49 -9.34
C LEU A 99 -4.19 -1.82 -10.06
N ASP A 100 -3.96 -1.79 -11.38
CA ASP A 100 -3.83 -3.00 -12.17
C ASP A 100 -2.64 -3.83 -11.65
N ALA A 101 -2.86 -5.12 -11.43
CA ALA A 101 -1.83 -6.02 -10.94
C ALA A 101 -0.58 -6.04 -11.85
N SER A 102 -0.78 -5.91 -13.16
CA SER A 102 0.32 -5.85 -14.14
C SER A 102 1.17 -4.57 -14.00
N GLU A 103 0.64 -3.53 -13.38
CA GLU A 103 1.28 -2.22 -13.22
C GLU A 103 1.86 -2.01 -11.81
N PHE A 104 1.85 -3.03 -10.96
CA PHE A 104 2.29 -2.91 -9.57
C PHE A 104 3.72 -2.38 -9.44
N GLU A 105 4.61 -2.76 -10.35
CA GLU A 105 6.00 -2.28 -10.37
C GLU A 105 6.12 -0.77 -10.53
N LYS A 106 5.07 -0.11 -11.04
CA LYS A 106 5.02 1.35 -11.22
C LYS A 106 4.46 2.10 -10.02
N LEU A 107 4.18 1.43 -8.91
CA LEU A 107 3.58 2.06 -7.73
C LEU A 107 4.35 3.31 -7.28
N ASN A 108 5.66 3.22 -7.20
CA ASN A 108 6.49 4.38 -6.81
C ASN A 108 6.36 5.57 -7.78
N TYR A 109 6.24 5.30 -9.07
CA TYR A 109 5.99 6.32 -10.08
C TYR A 109 4.64 7.01 -9.84
N PHE A 110 3.58 6.26 -9.61
CA PHE A 110 2.25 6.81 -9.33
C PHE A 110 2.22 7.63 -8.03
N MET A 111 2.93 7.18 -7.00
CA MET A 111 3.05 7.92 -5.75
C MET A 111 3.74 9.28 -5.95
N LYS A 112 4.83 9.31 -6.71
CA LYS A 112 5.55 10.55 -7.06
C LYS A 112 4.68 11.48 -7.90
N LEU A 113 3.96 10.94 -8.87
CA LEU A 113 3.04 11.70 -9.70
C LEU A 113 1.94 12.35 -8.87
N SER A 114 1.38 11.64 -7.91
CA SER A 114 0.36 12.15 -6.98
C SER A 114 0.89 13.30 -6.14
N LYS A 115 2.10 13.19 -5.60
CA LYS A 115 2.76 14.27 -4.85
C LYS A 115 2.99 15.51 -5.72
N LYS A 116 3.42 15.33 -6.96
CA LYS A 116 3.63 16.41 -7.92
C LYS A 116 2.32 17.12 -8.28
N ALA A 117 1.24 16.36 -8.48
CA ALA A 117 -0.09 16.90 -8.74
C ALA A 117 -0.60 17.76 -7.57
N ILE A 118 -0.45 17.30 -6.33
CA ILE A 118 -0.83 18.06 -5.13
C ILE A 118 -0.03 19.36 -5.05
N THR A 119 1.28 19.34 -5.29
CA THR A 119 2.12 20.53 -5.29
C THR A 119 1.66 21.54 -6.34
N THR A 120 1.35 21.10 -7.55
CA THR A 120 0.83 21.94 -8.62
C THR A 120 -0.50 22.59 -8.24
N ILE A 121 -1.42 21.83 -7.67
CA ILE A 121 -2.72 22.36 -7.20
C ILE A 121 -2.51 23.42 -6.11
N LYS A 122 -1.66 23.18 -5.14
CA LYS A 122 -1.35 24.15 -4.07
C LYS A 122 -0.75 25.44 -4.62
N MET A 123 0.18 25.34 -5.56
CA MET A 123 0.76 26.51 -6.20
C MET A 123 -0.27 27.32 -6.99
N SER A 124 -1.09 26.67 -7.79
CA SER A 124 -2.16 27.33 -8.56
C SER A 124 -3.17 28.03 -7.64
N PHE A 125 -3.54 27.39 -6.54
CA PHE A 125 -4.47 27.97 -5.56
C PHE A 125 -3.85 29.21 -4.89
N THR A 126 -2.58 29.16 -4.50
CA THR A 126 -1.86 30.29 -3.91
C THR A 126 -1.80 31.47 -4.88
N LEU A 127 -1.48 31.22 -6.15
CA LEU A 127 -1.42 32.28 -7.17
C LEU A 127 -2.80 32.91 -7.43
N SER A 128 -3.88 32.13 -7.34
CA SER A 128 -5.24 32.66 -7.57
C SER A 128 -5.74 33.56 -6.43
N LEU A 129 -5.14 33.44 -5.23
CA LEU A 129 -5.49 34.28 -4.07
C LEU A 129 -4.72 35.61 -4.03
N LEU A 130 -3.69 35.74 -4.82
CA LEU A 130 -2.90 36.97 -4.95
C LEU A 130 -3.57 37.94 -5.92
#